data_b51c0cabcd15941406d4e16489ea4f1d
#
_entry.id   b51c0cabcd15941406d4e16489ea4f1d
#
_cell.length_a   1.000
_cell.length_b   1.000
_cell.length_c   1.000
_cell.angle_alpha   90.00
_cell.angle_beta   90.00
_cell.angle_gamma   90.00
#
_symmetry.space_group_name_H-M   'P 1'
#
loop_
_entity.id
_entity.type
_entity.pdbx_description
1 polymer ?
#
loop_
_entity_poly.entity_id
_entity_poly.type
_entity_poly.pdbx_seq_one_letter_code
_entity_poly.pdbx_strand_id
1 'polypeptide(L)'
;MKAYVAVDIGASSGRLMLGQLEDGKLKLQEMHRFKNGFEFKNNHDRWNIDYLIDEIFKGLEKIKKAGYTEVSLGIDTWAVDYVLVGKDGNKLQDPISYRDKRTSNSINELTTEVSKEYIYKKTGIQFLNFNTLYQLFEEDKELLKKTDKIMMIPDYIGYILTGKAVTEIANASTTQMLSLREGLFDKNLLEKVNVSSDQFAKLVDAGTVLGNLKEDWYSKYELPKVNVVTVATHDTASAVIGTPCEGQHWAYLSSGTWSLIGTELNIPENGAKAFKENYTNEWGAYGTYRFLKNIMGLWMAQCVKKELNDQYSFSELAELAGEVEPFEQFINVNDQRFQNPGNMIQEIQAYCRETGQKVPETPGEIMMAIYSNLALFYANEISKLDDIMGYHIDTLNIVGGGSNVALMNQLTSTIANVDVYAGPSEATAIGNILVQMITAGDVLNVYLGRRIISDSFDIKHYTPEQGKYSKVLAEYQQFLNKERG
;
A
#
# COMPACT_ATOMS: atom_id res chain seq x y z
N MET A 1 -11.04 -4.17 29.43
CA MET A 1 -11.31 -4.27 27.97
C MET A 1 -10.09 -4.81 27.28
N LYS A 2 -10.27 -5.62 26.22
CA LYS A 2 -9.15 -6.06 25.39
C LYS A 2 -8.61 -4.84 24.62
N ALA A 3 -7.31 -4.77 24.45
CA ALA A 3 -6.64 -3.72 23.70
C ALA A 3 -5.85 -4.35 22.53
N TYR A 4 -6.00 -3.78 21.35
CA TYR A 4 -5.40 -4.21 20.11
C TYR A 4 -4.45 -3.13 19.60
N VAL A 5 -3.24 -3.52 19.26
CA VAL A 5 -2.19 -2.59 18.80
C VAL A 5 -1.84 -2.91 17.35
N ALA A 6 -2.07 -1.95 16.46
CA ALA A 6 -1.55 -2.00 15.12
C ALA A 6 -0.18 -1.29 15.08
N VAL A 7 0.84 -2.01 14.63
CA VAL A 7 2.11 -1.46 14.20
C VAL A 7 2.03 -1.27 12.70
N ASP A 8 1.77 -0.03 12.27
CA ASP A 8 1.60 0.36 10.87
C ASP A 8 2.82 1.16 10.43
N ILE A 9 3.64 0.58 9.55
CA ILE A 9 4.90 1.17 9.10
C ILE A 9 4.89 1.37 7.59
N GLY A 10 4.67 2.60 7.16
CA GLY A 10 4.83 3.00 5.77
C GLY A 10 6.27 3.39 5.42
N ALA A 11 6.53 3.68 4.15
CA ALA A 11 7.86 4.02 3.64
C ALA A 11 8.46 5.33 4.22
N SER A 12 7.66 6.21 4.82
CA SER A 12 8.11 7.51 5.34
C SER A 12 7.91 7.70 6.85
N SER A 13 7.03 6.92 7.45
CA SER A 13 6.73 6.99 8.89
C SER A 13 6.13 5.68 9.39
N GLY A 14 6.27 5.43 10.69
CA GLY A 14 5.59 4.35 11.38
C GLY A 14 4.83 4.86 12.59
N ARG A 15 3.85 4.08 13.04
CA ARG A 15 3.04 4.39 14.22
C ARG A 15 2.54 3.14 14.91
N LEU A 16 2.28 3.29 16.21
CA LEU A 16 1.53 2.32 16.98
C LEU A 16 0.16 2.93 17.29
N MET A 17 -0.89 2.28 16.77
CA MET A 17 -2.28 2.66 17.00
C MET A 17 -2.92 1.65 17.95
N LEU A 18 -3.53 2.14 19.03
CA LEU A 18 -4.27 1.31 19.97
C LEU A 18 -5.75 1.39 19.63
N GLY A 19 -6.39 0.22 19.48
CA GLY A 19 -7.82 0.10 19.25
C GLY A 19 -8.53 -0.65 20.35
N GLN A 20 -9.73 -0.18 20.69
CA GLN A 20 -10.63 -0.82 21.65
C GLN A 20 -12.07 -0.78 21.13
N LEU A 21 -12.83 -1.83 21.42
CA LEU A 21 -14.26 -1.86 21.12
C LEU A 21 -15.02 -1.40 22.36
N GLU A 22 -15.66 -0.22 22.28
CA GLU A 22 -16.45 0.38 23.34
C GLU A 22 -17.88 0.65 22.84
N ASP A 23 -18.86 0.10 23.51
CA ASP A 23 -20.30 0.26 23.17
C ASP A 23 -20.60 -0.04 21.69
N GLY A 24 -19.95 -1.07 21.14
CA GLY A 24 -20.09 -1.50 19.74
C GLY A 24 -19.34 -0.62 18.72
N LYS A 25 -18.58 0.38 19.17
CA LYS A 25 -17.79 1.25 18.30
C LYS A 25 -16.30 1.05 18.50
N LEU A 26 -15.55 1.10 17.43
CA LEU A 26 -14.10 1.07 17.46
C LEU A 26 -13.55 2.46 17.81
N LYS A 27 -12.77 2.54 18.88
CA LYS A 27 -12.02 3.73 19.30
C LYS A 27 -10.55 3.53 18.96
N LEU A 28 -9.92 4.56 18.39
CA LEU A 28 -8.51 4.56 18.05
C LEU A 28 -7.76 5.63 18.83
N GLN A 29 -6.54 5.30 19.24
CA GLN A 29 -5.61 6.25 19.85
C GLN A 29 -4.20 6.01 19.29
N GLU A 30 -3.55 7.08 18.80
CA GLU A 30 -2.14 7.02 18.43
C GLU A 30 -1.28 7.03 19.71
N MET A 31 -0.51 5.98 19.94
CA MET A 31 0.34 5.83 21.12
C MET A 31 1.78 6.24 20.85
N HIS A 32 2.24 6.04 19.62
CA HIS A 32 3.58 6.38 19.22
C HIS A 32 3.66 6.63 17.71
N ARG A 33 4.49 7.59 17.31
CA ARG A 33 4.81 7.90 15.92
C ARG A 33 6.31 8.10 15.79
N PHE A 34 6.87 7.62 14.69
CA PHE A 34 8.28 7.75 14.37
C PHE A 34 8.49 7.96 12.85
N LYS A 35 9.64 8.48 12.48
CA LYS A 35 10.02 8.62 11.06
C LYS A 35 10.53 7.28 10.55
N ASN A 36 10.31 7.02 9.28
CA ASN A 36 10.94 5.94 8.53
C ASN A 36 11.60 6.51 7.29
N GLY A 37 12.60 5.82 6.77
CA GLY A 37 13.33 6.20 5.57
C GLY A 37 14.52 5.27 5.37
N PHE A 38 15.14 5.39 4.23
CA PHE A 38 16.36 4.66 3.90
C PHE A 38 17.58 5.58 3.93
N GLU A 39 18.74 4.99 4.13
CA GLU A 39 20.04 5.65 4.10
C GLU A 39 20.92 5.00 3.04
N PHE A 40 21.71 5.83 2.33
CA PHE A 40 22.68 5.29 1.39
C PHE A 40 23.88 4.71 2.15
N LYS A 41 24.03 3.39 2.09
CA LYS A 41 25.05 2.63 2.81
C LYS A 41 25.50 1.43 1.99
N ASN A 42 26.81 1.21 1.87
CA ASN A 42 27.37 0.08 1.12
C ASN A 42 26.83 0.03 -0.33
N ASN A 43 26.86 1.19 -1.02
CA ASN A 43 26.43 1.40 -2.41
C ASN A 43 24.93 1.17 -2.70
N HIS A 44 24.08 1.07 -1.67
CA HIS A 44 22.64 0.86 -1.79
C HIS A 44 21.86 1.74 -0.83
N ASP A 45 20.61 2.04 -1.22
CA ASP A 45 19.62 2.62 -0.33
C ASP A 45 19.08 1.53 0.61
N ARG A 46 19.29 1.65 1.93
CA ARG A 46 18.97 0.60 2.90
C ARG A 46 18.05 1.09 4.01
N TRP A 47 17.13 0.20 4.42
CA TRP A 47 16.29 0.41 5.60
C TRP A 47 17.07 0.08 6.88
N ASN A 48 16.86 0.88 7.92
CA ASN A 48 17.37 0.57 9.25
C ASN A 48 16.32 -0.24 10.04
N ILE A 49 16.31 -1.56 9.84
CA ILE A 49 15.30 -2.43 10.44
C ILE A 49 15.44 -2.52 11.98
N ASP A 50 16.64 -2.39 12.52
CA ASP A 50 16.86 -2.41 13.97
C ASP A 50 16.24 -1.18 14.64
N TYR A 51 16.36 -0.02 14.00
CA TYR A 51 15.69 1.20 14.45
C TYR A 51 14.16 1.04 14.48
N LEU A 52 13.57 0.42 13.46
CA LEU A 52 12.13 0.18 13.43
C LEU A 52 11.67 -0.72 14.59
N ILE A 53 12.44 -1.76 14.89
CA ILE A 53 12.16 -2.66 16.02
C ILE A 53 12.29 -1.91 17.36
N ASP A 54 13.30 -1.07 17.53
CA ASP A 54 13.45 -0.25 18.73
C ASP A 54 12.27 0.72 18.92
N GLU A 55 11.77 1.34 17.84
CA GLU A 55 10.62 2.22 17.91
C GLU A 55 9.32 1.47 18.28
N ILE A 56 9.17 0.21 17.85
CA ILE A 56 8.07 -0.66 18.29
C ILE A 56 8.13 -0.87 19.81
N PHE A 57 9.30 -1.20 20.37
CA PHE A 57 9.46 -1.36 21.81
C PHE A 57 9.19 -0.07 22.59
N LYS A 58 9.67 1.09 22.13
CA LYS A 58 9.36 2.39 22.73
C LYS A 58 7.84 2.66 22.73
N GLY A 59 7.16 2.30 21.66
CA GLY A 59 5.70 2.41 21.57
C GLY A 59 5.00 1.51 22.59
N LEU A 60 5.44 0.26 22.72
CA LEU A 60 4.91 -0.69 23.69
C LEU A 60 5.14 -0.26 25.14
N GLU A 61 6.29 0.36 25.46
CA GLU A 61 6.55 0.94 26.78
C GLU A 61 5.57 2.10 27.10
N LYS A 62 5.26 2.96 26.10
CA LYS A 62 4.24 4.01 26.27
C LYS A 62 2.86 3.42 26.54
N ILE A 63 2.49 2.35 25.84
CA ILE A 63 1.24 1.62 26.06
C ILE A 63 1.19 1.03 27.49
N LYS A 64 2.30 0.44 27.96
CA LYS A 64 2.41 -0.05 29.33
C LYS A 64 2.24 1.07 30.37
N LYS A 65 2.92 2.20 30.16
CA LYS A 65 2.82 3.40 31.02
C LYS A 65 1.42 4.02 31.02
N ALA A 66 0.66 3.87 29.94
CA ALA A 66 -0.74 4.28 29.85
C ALA A 66 -1.71 3.34 30.60
N GLY A 67 -1.19 2.26 31.24
CA GLY A 67 -1.97 1.36 32.09
C GLY A 67 -2.41 0.06 31.43
N TYR A 68 -2.05 -0.18 30.17
CA TYR A 68 -2.36 -1.43 29.48
C TYR A 68 -1.36 -2.51 29.86
N THR A 69 -1.82 -3.55 30.53
CA THR A 69 -0.97 -4.65 31.04
C THR A 69 -0.89 -5.82 30.08
N GLU A 70 -1.86 -5.98 29.18
CA GLU A 70 -1.93 -7.01 28.16
C GLU A 70 -2.52 -6.46 26.88
N VAL A 71 -1.92 -6.79 25.71
CA VAL A 71 -2.38 -6.35 24.39
C VAL A 71 -2.20 -7.46 23.35
N SER A 72 -3.05 -7.44 22.31
CA SER A 72 -2.77 -8.11 21.05
C SER A 72 -1.97 -7.16 20.15
N LEU A 73 -1.10 -7.68 19.28
CA LEU A 73 -0.25 -6.90 18.37
C LEU A 73 -0.30 -7.48 16.96
N GLY A 74 -0.61 -6.65 15.98
CA GLY A 74 -0.46 -6.95 14.56
C GLY A 74 0.55 -6.01 13.92
N ILE A 75 1.26 -6.49 12.90
CA ILE A 75 2.29 -5.72 12.19
C ILE A 75 1.97 -5.70 10.72
N ASP A 76 1.87 -4.53 10.12
CA ASP A 76 1.84 -4.35 8.68
C ASP A 76 2.89 -3.32 8.26
N THR A 77 3.41 -3.47 7.05
CA THR A 77 4.42 -2.60 6.47
C THR A 77 4.18 -2.41 4.98
N TRP A 78 5.03 -1.61 4.32
CA TRP A 78 5.14 -1.64 2.87
C TRP A 78 5.52 -3.04 2.37
N ALA A 79 5.24 -3.31 1.11
CA ALA A 79 5.48 -4.61 0.48
C ALA A 79 6.85 -4.70 -0.20
N VAL A 80 7.09 -5.81 -0.87
CA VAL A 80 8.16 -6.19 -1.79
C VAL A 80 9.57 -6.32 -1.22
N ASP A 81 9.88 -5.62 -0.12
CA ASP A 81 11.21 -5.67 0.49
C ASP A 81 11.35 -6.84 1.48
N TYR A 82 12.54 -7.34 1.62
CA TYR A 82 12.84 -8.54 2.39
C TYR A 82 14.14 -8.43 3.19
N VAL A 83 14.26 -9.28 4.18
CA VAL A 83 15.47 -9.49 4.97
C VAL A 83 16.03 -10.87 4.67
N LEU A 84 17.33 -10.95 4.40
CA LEU A 84 18.07 -12.21 4.28
C LEU A 84 18.58 -12.63 5.66
N VAL A 85 18.14 -13.80 6.13
CA VAL A 85 18.45 -14.33 7.45
C VAL A 85 19.37 -15.55 7.31
N GLY A 86 20.46 -15.56 8.05
CA GLY A 86 21.42 -16.66 8.09
C GLY A 86 20.97 -17.82 8.98
N LYS A 87 21.71 -18.94 8.95
CA LYS A 87 21.44 -20.14 9.77
C LYS A 87 21.50 -19.89 11.28
N ASP A 88 22.16 -18.83 11.70
CA ASP A 88 22.22 -18.39 13.09
C ASP A 88 20.99 -17.58 13.53
N GLY A 89 20.04 -17.35 12.61
CA GLY A 89 18.82 -16.59 12.85
C GLY A 89 19.00 -15.07 12.80
N ASN A 90 20.21 -14.58 12.46
CA ASN A 90 20.49 -13.15 12.33
C ASN A 90 20.36 -12.67 10.89
N LYS A 91 20.02 -11.38 10.70
CA LYS A 91 20.06 -10.77 9.36
C LYS A 91 21.50 -10.75 8.84
N LEU A 92 21.70 -11.07 7.57
CA LEU A 92 23.00 -11.03 6.91
C LEU A 92 23.43 -9.61 6.56
N GLN A 93 22.47 -8.74 6.28
CA GLN A 93 22.67 -7.31 5.99
C GLN A 93 21.39 -6.53 6.27
N ASP A 94 21.51 -5.20 6.31
CA ASP A 94 20.32 -4.33 6.31
C ASP A 94 19.58 -4.46 4.97
N PRO A 95 18.23 -4.58 4.98
CA PRO A 95 17.46 -4.74 3.75
C PRO A 95 17.65 -3.56 2.79
N ILE A 96 17.74 -3.87 1.50
CA ILE A 96 17.83 -2.85 0.45
C ILE A 96 16.42 -2.34 0.15
N SER A 97 16.28 -1.03 0.00
CA SER A 97 15.00 -0.40 -0.31
C SER A 97 14.57 -0.69 -1.75
N TYR A 98 13.27 -0.87 -1.96
CA TYR A 98 12.67 -0.99 -3.29
C TYR A 98 12.91 0.25 -4.18
N ARG A 99 13.33 1.39 -3.60
CA ARG A 99 13.69 2.62 -4.33
C ARG A 99 15.13 2.62 -4.83
N ASP A 100 15.93 1.61 -4.48
CA ASP A 100 17.29 1.44 -4.97
C ASP A 100 17.31 1.26 -6.49
N LYS A 101 18.27 1.87 -7.15
CA LYS A 101 18.36 1.89 -8.62
C LYS A 101 18.80 0.56 -9.23
N ARG A 102 19.21 -0.44 -8.41
CA ARG A 102 19.75 -1.72 -8.88
C ARG A 102 18.81 -2.44 -9.87
N THR A 103 17.50 -2.30 -9.68
CA THR A 103 16.48 -3.01 -10.46
C THR A 103 15.98 -2.27 -11.71
N SER A 104 16.60 -1.15 -12.09
CA SER A 104 16.07 -0.27 -13.15
C SER A 104 15.87 -0.94 -14.50
N ASN A 105 16.67 -1.99 -14.85
CA ASN A 105 16.57 -2.74 -16.10
C ASN A 105 16.17 -4.21 -15.92
N SER A 106 16.00 -4.69 -14.70
CA SER A 106 15.87 -6.12 -14.37
C SER A 106 14.67 -6.79 -15.01
N ILE A 107 13.56 -6.05 -15.25
CA ILE A 107 12.42 -6.60 -16.01
C ILE A 107 12.85 -7.01 -17.39
N ASN A 108 13.54 -6.14 -18.13
CA ASN A 108 13.97 -6.43 -19.51
C ASN A 108 14.95 -7.61 -19.54
N GLU A 109 15.89 -7.65 -18.60
CA GLU A 109 16.90 -8.70 -18.51
C GLU A 109 16.27 -10.06 -18.18
N LEU A 110 15.49 -10.16 -17.10
CA LEU A 110 14.83 -11.40 -16.70
C LEU A 110 13.87 -11.92 -17.77
N THR A 111 13.15 -11.01 -18.46
CA THR A 111 12.17 -11.42 -19.49
C THR A 111 12.79 -11.91 -20.80
N THR A 112 14.11 -11.88 -20.95
CA THR A 112 14.81 -12.64 -22.00
C THR A 112 14.82 -14.15 -21.72
N GLU A 113 14.70 -14.57 -20.45
CA GLU A 113 14.75 -15.97 -20.02
C GLU A 113 13.36 -16.55 -19.72
N VAL A 114 12.40 -15.70 -19.30
CA VAL A 114 11.03 -16.11 -18.98
C VAL A 114 10.04 -15.05 -19.44
N SER A 115 9.04 -15.43 -20.25
CA SER A 115 8.13 -14.43 -20.84
C SER A 115 7.26 -13.71 -19.82
N LYS A 116 6.90 -12.45 -20.11
CA LYS A 116 5.95 -11.68 -19.28
C LYS A 116 4.62 -12.39 -19.14
N GLU A 117 4.14 -13.03 -20.21
CA GLU A 117 2.89 -13.80 -20.21
C GLU A 117 2.95 -14.96 -19.21
N TYR A 118 4.09 -15.70 -19.15
CA TYR A 118 4.27 -16.76 -18.18
C TYR A 118 4.22 -16.22 -16.75
N ILE A 119 5.01 -15.18 -16.45
CA ILE A 119 5.08 -14.57 -15.13
C ILE A 119 3.66 -14.12 -14.70
N TYR A 120 2.96 -13.36 -15.56
CA TYR A 120 1.63 -12.85 -15.24
C TYR A 120 0.60 -13.97 -15.09
N LYS A 121 0.59 -14.94 -15.98
CA LYS A 121 -0.32 -16.08 -15.89
C LYS A 121 -0.16 -16.87 -14.60
N LYS A 122 1.06 -16.97 -14.07
CA LYS A 122 1.37 -17.67 -12.83
C LYS A 122 1.04 -16.83 -11.61
N THR A 123 1.41 -15.57 -11.60
CA THR A 123 1.38 -14.72 -10.40
C THR A 123 0.27 -13.68 -10.38
N GLY A 124 -0.21 -13.27 -11.57
CA GLY A 124 -1.20 -12.19 -11.71
C GLY A 124 -0.71 -10.80 -11.27
N ILE A 125 0.58 -10.63 -11.00
CA ILE A 125 1.12 -9.42 -10.39
C ILE A 125 1.56 -8.41 -11.46
N GLN A 126 1.23 -7.14 -11.23
CA GLN A 126 1.65 -5.98 -12.02
C GLN A 126 3.18 -5.94 -12.18
N PHE A 127 3.65 -5.60 -13.39
CA PHE A 127 5.08 -5.43 -13.65
C PHE A 127 5.55 -4.08 -13.13
N LEU A 128 6.31 -4.13 -12.04
CA LEU A 128 7.00 -3.00 -11.44
C LEU A 128 8.45 -3.44 -11.21
N ASN A 129 9.41 -2.63 -11.62
CA ASN A 129 10.83 -2.97 -11.55
C ASN A 129 11.32 -3.28 -10.13
N PHE A 130 10.62 -2.83 -9.13
CA PHE A 130 10.95 -3.05 -7.72
C PHE A 130 10.29 -4.29 -7.07
N ASN A 131 9.52 -5.11 -7.80
CA ASN A 131 8.99 -6.36 -7.22
C ASN A 131 10.13 -7.25 -6.74
N THR A 132 9.88 -8.03 -5.69
CA THR A 132 10.89 -8.88 -5.06
C THR A 132 11.60 -9.81 -6.05
N LEU A 133 10.89 -10.31 -7.06
CA LEU A 133 11.46 -11.12 -8.14
C LEU A 133 12.67 -10.42 -8.79
N TYR A 134 12.56 -9.13 -9.11
CA TYR A 134 13.64 -8.38 -9.74
C TYR A 134 14.71 -7.96 -8.73
N GLN A 135 14.34 -7.71 -7.48
CA GLN A 135 15.29 -7.45 -6.43
C GLN A 135 16.20 -8.65 -6.15
N LEU A 136 15.63 -9.86 -6.10
CA LEU A 136 16.39 -11.11 -5.94
C LEU A 136 17.21 -11.47 -7.17
N PHE A 137 16.75 -11.08 -8.38
CA PHE A 137 17.53 -11.25 -9.61
C PHE A 137 18.86 -10.49 -9.55
N GLU A 138 18.86 -9.30 -8.94
CA GLU A 138 20.06 -8.46 -8.74
C GLU A 138 20.84 -8.76 -7.45
N GLU A 139 20.37 -9.70 -6.61
CA GLU A 139 20.98 -9.95 -5.32
C GLU A 139 22.31 -10.71 -5.47
N ASP A 140 23.24 -10.48 -4.55
CA ASP A 140 24.52 -11.20 -4.50
C ASP A 140 24.29 -12.72 -4.33
N LYS A 141 24.72 -13.49 -5.31
CA LYS A 141 24.56 -14.95 -5.36
C LYS A 141 25.25 -15.66 -4.20
N GLU A 142 26.38 -15.15 -3.71
CA GLU A 142 27.09 -15.72 -2.56
C GLU A 142 26.35 -15.40 -1.25
N LEU A 143 25.67 -14.26 -1.18
CA LEU A 143 24.80 -13.93 -0.07
C LEU A 143 23.55 -14.83 -0.05
N LEU A 144 22.92 -15.06 -1.21
CA LEU A 144 21.78 -15.96 -1.32
C LEU A 144 22.12 -17.40 -0.91
N LYS A 145 23.33 -17.91 -1.22
CA LYS A 145 23.80 -19.22 -0.76
C LYS A 145 23.95 -19.33 0.76
N LYS A 146 24.25 -18.21 1.45
CA LYS A 146 24.36 -18.14 2.91
C LYS A 146 23.01 -17.96 3.59
N THR A 147 21.98 -17.59 2.83
CA THR A 147 20.64 -17.30 3.33
C THR A 147 19.91 -18.59 3.67
N ASP A 148 19.48 -18.71 4.92
CA ASP A 148 18.57 -19.76 5.38
C ASP A 148 17.11 -19.38 5.13
N LYS A 149 16.74 -18.15 5.45
CA LYS A 149 15.38 -17.63 5.21
C LYS A 149 15.38 -16.27 4.54
N ILE A 150 14.45 -16.09 3.61
CA ILE A 150 14.06 -14.83 3.00
C ILE A 150 12.72 -14.45 3.64
N MET A 151 12.70 -13.34 4.38
CA MET A 151 11.52 -12.91 5.13
C MET A 151 11.09 -11.53 4.67
N MET A 152 9.81 -11.34 4.37
CA MET A 152 9.27 -10.00 4.16
C MET A 152 9.46 -9.16 5.44
N ILE A 153 9.53 -7.85 5.31
CA ILE A 153 9.83 -6.95 6.45
C ILE A 153 8.94 -7.24 7.68
N PRO A 154 7.60 -7.32 7.57
CA PRO A 154 6.74 -7.56 8.73
C PRO A 154 6.90 -8.97 9.30
N ASP A 155 7.16 -9.97 8.45
CA ASP A 155 7.43 -11.34 8.89
C ASP A 155 8.73 -11.43 9.69
N TYR A 156 9.78 -10.69 9.24
CA TYR A 156 11.04 -10.60 9.98
C TYR A 156 10.86 -9.90 11.34
N ILE A 157 10.10 -8.82 11.40
CA ILE A 157 9.78 -8.16 12.67
C ILE A 157 9.05 -9.14 13.60
N GLY A 158 8.01 -9.83 13.10
CA GLY A 158 7.28 -10.85 13.84
C GLY A 158 8.20 -11.97 14.36
N TYR A 159 9.15 -12.43 13.53
CA TYR A 159 10.17 -13.41 13.91
C TYR A 159 11.10 -12.89 15.03
N ILE A 160 11.58 -11.68 14.93
CA ILE A 160 12.43 -11.08 15.97
C ILE A 160 11.68 -10.98 17.30
N LEU A 161 10.40 -10.60 17.27
CA LEU A 161 9.56 -10.46 18.47
C LEU A 161 9.27 -11.82 19.14
N THR A 162 8.93 -12.84 18.35
CA THR A 162 8.37 -14.11 18.86
C THR A 162 9.30 -15.32 18.71
N GLY A 163 10.28 -15.26 17.82
CA GLY A 163 11.10 -16.41 17.42
C GLY A 163 10.43 -17.35 16.41
N LYS A 164 9.20 -17.05 15.95
CA LYS A 164 8.48 -17.89 14.99
C LYS A 164 8.56 -17.30 13.58
N ALA A 165 9.13 -18.09 12.67
CA ALA A 165 9.25 -17.74 11.25
C ALA A 165 7.99 -18.18 10.50
N VAL A 166 7.35 -17.23 9.82
CA VAL A 166 6.23 -17.46 8.88
C VAL A 166 6.43 -16.60 7.66
N THR A 167 5.63 -16.84 6.63
CA THR A 167 5.50 -15.98 5.44
C THR A 167 4.02 -15.70 5.24
N GLU A 168 3.59 -14.47 5.44
CA GLU A 168 2.18 -14.09 5.30
C GLU A 168 1.80 -13.93 3.83
N ILE A 169 0.68 -14.53 3.44
CA ILE A 169 0.32 -14.76 2.03
C ILE A 169 0.03 -13.46 1.26
N ALA A 170 -0.58 -12.45 1.90
CA ALA A 170 -0.95 -11.20 1.23
C ALA A 170 0.31 -10.40 0.86
N ASN A 171 1.31 -10.34 1.75
CA ASN A 171 2.59 -9.71 1.46
C ASN A 171 3.43 -10.57 0.50
N ALA A 172 3.50 -11.89 0.72
CA ALA A 172 4.22 -12.81 -0.16
C ALA A 172 3.73 -12.75 -1.62
N SER A 173 2.45 -12.46 -1.86
CA SER A 173 1.91 -12.33 -3.22
C SER A 173 2.55 -11.19 -4.00
N THR A 174 2.95 -10.10 -3.33
CA THR A 174 3.58 -8.94 -3.97
C THR A 174 4.95 -9.23 -4.56
N THR A 175 5.55 -10.36 -4.17
CA THR A 175 6.88 -10.78 -4.65
C THR A 175 6.95 -11.04 -6.16
N GLN A 176 5.80 -11.24 -6.82
CA GLN A 176 5.69 -11.72 -8.21
C GLN A 176 6.29 -13.13 -8.41
N MET A 177 6.34 -13.94 -7.34
CA MET A 177 6.81 -15.33 -7.38
C MET A 177 5.79 -16.32 -6.82
N LEU A 178 4.79 -15.84 -6.05
CA LEU A 178 3.74 -16.69 -5.50
C LEU A 178 2.71 -17.04 -6.59
N SER A 179 2.40 -18.35 -6.74
CA SER A 179 1.36 -18.80 -7.65
C SER A 179 -0.01 -18.29 -7.24
N LEU A 180 -0.72 -17.67 -8.18
CA LEU A 180 -2.03 -17.07 -7.96
C LEU A 180 -3.11 -18.08 -7.56
N ARG A 181 -2.98 -19.34 -7.96
CA ARG A 181 -4.02 -20.38 -7.76
C ARG A 181 -3.63 -21.44 -6.76
N GLU A 182 -2.34 -21.74 -6.66
CA GLU A 182 -1.83 -22.85 -5.86
C GLU A 182 -1.41 -22.40 -4.45
N GLY A 183 -1.20 -21.08 -4.24
CA GLY A 183 -0.70 -20.53 -2.98
C GLY A 183 0.68 -21.06 -2.61
N LEU A 184 1.51 -21.34 -3.63
CA LEU A 184 2.88 -21.81 -3.48
C LEU A 184 3.79 -20.97 -4.37
N PHE A 185 5.05 -20.82 -4.00
CA PHE A 185 6.04 -20.17 -4.85
C PHE A 185 6.30 -20.98 -6.12
N ASP A 186 6.28 -20.32 -7.29
CA ASP A 186 6.55 -20.96 -8.57
C ASP A 186 8.03 -21.33 -8.69
N LYS A 187 8.33 -22.63 -8.81
CA LYS A 187 9.70 -23.15 -8.83
C LYS A 187 10.55 -22.60 -9.97
N ASN A 188 9.94 -22.40 -11.14
CA ASN A 188 10.66 -21.88 -12.29
C ASN A 188 11.10 -20.43 -12.07
N LEU A 189 10.25 -19.60 -11.46
CA LEU A 189 10.62 -18.22 -11.10
C LEU A 189 11.68 -18.19 -10.01
N LEU A 190 11.59 -19.06 -8.99
CA LEU A 190 12.60 -19.16 -7.94
C LEU A 190 13.97 -19.54 -8.49
N GLU A 191 14.02 -20.51 -9.42
CA GLU A 191 15.27 -20.95 -10.08
C GLU A 191 15.94 -19.80 -10.84
N LYS A 192 15.17 -18.91 -11.47
CA LYS A 192 15.70 -17.76 -12.21
C LYS A 192 16.42 -16.75 -11.32
N VAL A 193 16.07 -16.70 -10.04
CA VAL A 193 16.68 -15.78 -9.07
C VAL A 193 17.59 -16.52 -8.06
N ASN A 194 17.95 -17.77 -8.33
CA ASN A 194 18.86 -18.60 -7.54
C ASN A 194 18.40 -18.81 -6.08
N VAL A 195 17.09 -18.93 -5.86
CA VAL A 195 16.51 -19.27 -4.56
C VAL A 195 15.66 -20.53 -4.63
N SER A 196 15.39 -21.15 -3.50
CA SER A 196 14.53 -22.33 -3.38
C SER A 196 13.35 -22.07 -2.45
N SER A 197 12.29 -22.88 -2.57
CA SER A 197 11.12 -22.76 -1.70
C SER A 197 11.43 -22.93 -0.22
N ASP A 198 12.47 -23.68 0.12
CA ASP A 198 12.88 -23.93 1.51
C ASP A 198 13.46 -22.68 2.19
N GLN A 199 13.88 -21.69 1.40
CA GLN A 199 14.34 -20.39 1.92
C GLN A 199 13.17 -19.47 2.33
N PHE A 200 11.94 -19.83 2.04
CA PHE A 200 10.76 -19.16 2.58
C PHE A 200 10.20 -19.96 3.76
N ALA A 201 9.70 -19.27 4.77
CA ALA A 201 9.01 -19.93 5.87
C ALA A 201 7.62 -20.43 5.41
N LYS A 202 6.95 -21.18 6.29
CA LYS A 202 5.59 -21.68 6.01
C LYS A 202 4.64 -20.53 5.69
N LEU A 203 3.93 -20.62 4.57
CA LEU A 203 2.85 -19.69 4.23
C LEU A 203 1.71 -19.79 5.26
N VAL A 204 1.21 -18.62 5.67
CA VAL A 204 0.11 -18.49 6.61
C VAL A 204 -0.86 -17.39 6.16
N ASP A 205 -2.11 -17.52 6.58
CA ASP A 205 -3.13 -16.51 6.34
C ASP A 205 -3.18 -15.48 7.47
N ALA A 206 -3.76 -14.32 7.18
CA ALA A 206 -4.13 -13.32 8.17
C ALA A 206 -5.00 -13.96 9.29
N GLY A 207 -4.76 -13.58 10.55
CA GLY A 207 -5.40 -14.17 11.72
C GLY A 207 -4.60 -15.32 12.35
N THR A 208 -3.45 -15.69 11.79
CA THR A 208 -2.58 -16.71 12.39
C THR A 208 -1.90 -16.16 13.65
N VAL A 209 -2.04 -16.87 14.78
CA VAL A 209 -1.43 -16.49 16.06
C VAL A 209 0.04 -16.91 16.07
N LEU A 210 0.96 -15.96 16.16
CA LEU A 210 2.38 -16.22 16.35
C LEU A 210 2.69 -16.53 17.83
N GLY A 211 1.97 -15.92 18.76
CA GLY A 211 2.12 -16.13 20.20
C GLY A 211 2.79 -14.97 20.93
N ASN A 212 3.34 -15.23 22.11
CA ASN A 212 3.89 -14.20 22.97
C ASN A 212 5.26 -13.71 22.48
N LEU A 213 5.67 -12.52 22.95
CA LEU A 213 7.05 -12.07 22.82
C LEU A 213 8.01 -13.04 23.50
N LYS A 214 9.25 -13.12 23.00
CA LYS A 214 10.33 -13.83 23.68
C LYS A 214 10.58 -13.23 25.08
N GLU A 215 10.82 -14.07 26.08
CA GLU A 215 11.05 -13.66 27.46
C GLU A 215 12.19 -12.65 27.61
N ASP A 216 13.23 -12.76 26.78
CA ASP A 216 14.39 -11.87 26.78
C ASP A 216 14.02 -10.40 26.59
N TRP A 217 12.90 -10.10 25.92
CA TRP A 217 12.45 -8.71 25.72
C TRP A 217 11.94 -8.06 26.99
N TYR A 218 11.28 -8.83 27.87
CA TYR A 218 10.81 -8.33 29.16
C TYR A 218 11.93 -8.03 30.17
N SER A 219 13.13 -8.56 29.94
CA SER A 219 14.31 -8.21 30.73
C SER A 219 14.96 -6.90 30.28
N LYS A 220 14.68 -6.44 29.04
CA LYS A 220 15.29 -5.25 28.43
C LYS A 220 14.37 -4.02 28.45
N TYR A 221 13.06 -4.25 28.41
CA TYR A 221 12.04 -3.20 28.27
C TYR A 221 10.88 -3.43 29.24
N GLU A 222 10.24 -2.33 29.67
CA GLU A 222 9.01 -2.39 30.46
C GLU A 222 7.78 -2.58 29.57
N LEU A 223 7.45 -3.80 29.19
CA LEU A 223 6.43 -4.13 28.23
C LEU A 223 5.12 -4.61 28.85
N PRO A 224 3.95 -4.39 28.21
CA PRO A 224 2.75 -5.16 28.50
C PRO A 224 2.97 -6.63 28.08
N LYS A 225 2.15 -7.53 28.56
CA LYS A 225 2.07 -8.87 27.98
C LYS A 225 1.51 -8.75 26.55
N VAL A 226 2.26 -9.23 25.56
CA VAL A 226 1.91 -9.09 24.14
C VAL A 226 1.67 -10.44 23.50
N ASN A 227 0.53 -10.60 22.85
CA ASN A 227 0.26 -11.73 21.95
C ASN A 227 0.29 -11.22 20.51
N VAL A 228 1.20 -11.74 19.68
CA VAL A 228 1.41 -11.32 18.29
C VAL A 228 0.52 -12.15 17.37
N VAL A 229 -0.24 -11.47 16.52
CA VAL A 229 -1.11 -12.05 15.49
C VAL A 229 -0.61 -11.60 14.12
N THR A 230 -0.42 -12.53 13.21
CA THR A 230 -0.18 -12.21 11.80
C THR A 230 -1.45 -11.61 11.22
N VAL A 231 -1.38 -10.38 10.77
CA VAL A 231 -2.48 -9.70 10.08
C VAL A 231 -2.26 -9.78 8.56
N ALA A 232 -3.04 -9.12 7.74
CA ALA A 232 -2.68 -8.92 6.34
C ALA A 232 -1.52 -7.92 6.32
N THR A 233 -0.29 -8.43 6.21
CA THR A 233 0.93 -7.69 6.57
C THR A 233 1.41 -6.67 5.53
N HIS A 234 0.79 -6.62 4.36
CA HIS A 234 0.92 -5.49 3.44
C HIS A 234 -0.06 -4.39 3.87
N ASP A 235 0.45 -3.16 4.09
CA ASP A 235 -0.34 -2.00 4.55
C ASP A 235 -1.64 -1.79 3.74
N THR A 236 -1.56 -1.92 2.41
CA THR A 236 -2.74 -1.84 1.54
C THR A 236 -3.69 -3.03 1.73
N ALA A 237 -3.21 -4.22 2.05
CA ALA A 237 -4.10 -5.34 2.33
C ALA A 237 -4.90 -5.09 3.61
N SER A 238 -4.23 -4.58 4.64
CA SER A 238 -4.91 -4.12 5.86
C SER A 238 -5.88 -2.97 5.57
N ALA A 239 -5.51 -1.98 4.72
CA ALA A 239 -6.39 -0.89 4.34
C ALA A 239 -7.68 -1.37 3.65
N VAL A 240 -7.60 -2.37 2.78
CA VAL A 240 -8.78 -2.96 2.11
C VAL A 240 -9.71 -3.64 3.12
N ILE A 241 -9.16 -4.35 4.11
CA ILE A 241 -9.95 -4.92 5.21
C ILE A 241 -10.66 -3.82 6.01
N GLY A 242 -9.95 -2.71 6.27
CA GLY A 242 -10.45 -1.53 6.99
C GLY A 242 -11.35 -0.59 6.18
N THR A 243 -11.64 -0.92 4.91
CA THR A 243 -12.52 -0.12 4.06
C THR A 243 -13.99 -0.42 4.38
N PRO A 244 -14.80 0.58 4.77
CA PRO A 244 -16.20 0.41 5.14
C PRO A 244 -17.12 0.31 3.91
N CYS A 245 -16.90 -0.68 3.05
CA CYS A 245 -17.65 -0.87 1.81
C CYS A 245 -18.94 -1.65 2.03
N GLU A 246 -19.95 -1.35 1.22
CA GLU A 246 -21.21 -2.04 1.12
C GLU A 246 -21.54 -2.42 -0.33
N GLY A 247 -22.43 -3.40 -0.53
CA GLY A 247 -22.83 -3.84 -1.87
C GLY A 247 -21.89 -4.85 -2.51
N GLN A 248 -22.04 -5.06 -3.82
CA GLN A 248 -21.26 -6.05 -4.60
C GLN A 248 -20.33 -5.41 -5.63
N HIS A 249 -20.70 -4.26 -6.19
CA HIS A 249 -19.98 -3.59 -7.27
C HIS A 249 -19.25 -2.34 -6.75
N TRP A 250 -18.38 -2.54 -5.81
CA TRP A 250 -17.62 -1.46 -5.20
C TRP A 250 -16.14 -1.51 -5.58
N ALA A 251 -15.54 -0.35 -5.64
CA ALA A 251 -14.11 -0.19 -5.74
C ALA A 251 -13.56 0.49 -4.48
N TYR A 252 -12.28 0.33 -4.24
CA TYR A 252 -11.54 1.08 -3.24
C TYR A 252 -10.42 1.90 -3.90
N LEU A 253 -10.06 2.97 -3.21
CA LEU A 253 -8.88 3.76 -3.47
C LEU A 253 -8.12 3.94 -2.16
N SER A 254 -7.07 3.18 -1.95
CA SER A 254 -6.12 3.44 -0.86
C SER A 254 -5.21 4.57 -1.29
N SER A 255 -5.51 5.79 -0.83
CA SER A 255 -4.87 7.02 -1.27
C SER A 255 -3.90 7.56 -0.23
N GLY A 256 -2.62 7.35 -0.48
CA GLY A 256 -1.49 7.83 0.29
C GLY A 256 -0.39 8.41 -0.60
N THR A 257 0.87 8.17 -0.29
CA THR A 257 2.01 8.48 -1.16
C THR A 257 1.83 7.84 -2.53
N TRP A 258 1.49 6.53 -2.55
CA TRP A 258 0.92 5.83 -3.69
C TRP A 258 -0.60 5.85 -3.60
N SER A 259 -1.26 5.66 -4.73
CA SER A 259 -2.70 5.41 -4.83
C SER A 259 -2.91 4.02 -5.42
N LEU A 260 -3.62 3.15 -4.71
CA LEU A 260 -3.94 1.81 -5.14
C LEU A 260 -5.46 1.73 -5.36
N ILE A 261 -5.87 1.67 -6.63
CA ILE A 261 -7.28 1.61 -7.02
C ILE A 261 -7.63 0.20 -7.48
N GLY A 262 -8.75 -0.34 -7.01
CA GLY A 262 -9.16 -1.69 -7.37
C GLY A 262 -10.44 -2.16 -6.71
N THR A 263 -10.67 -3.46 -6.79
CA THR A 263 -11.82 -4.14 -6.17
C THR A 263 -11.37 -5.42 -5.48
N GLU A 264 -12.18 -5.93 -4.56
CA GLU A 264 -11.94 -7.20 -3.88
C GLU A 264 -12.69 -8.33 -4.60
N LEU A 265 -12.00 -9.41 -4.91
CA LEU A 265 -12.53 -10.55 -5.67
C LEU A 265 -12.40 -11.85 -4.88
N ASN A 266 -13.32 -12.78 -5.12
CA ASN A 266 -13.22 -14.17 -4.63
C ASN A 266 -12.48 -15.10 -5.61
N ILE A 267 -12.36 -14.70 -6.87
CA ILE A 267 -11.66 -15.42 -7.94
C ILE A 267 -10.74 -14.40 -8.65
N PRO A 268 -9.47 -14.73 -8.85
CA PRO A 268 -8.54 -13.78 -9.46
C PRO A 268 -8.83 -13.56 -10.95
N GLU A 269 -8.68 -12.31 -11.41
CA GLU A 269 -8.83 -11.90 -12.80
C GLU A 269 -7.45 -11.66 -13.44
N ASN A 270 -6.92 -12.66 -14.14
CA ASN A 270 -5.62 -12.60 -14.82
C ASN A 270 -5.73 -12.88 -16.33
N GLY A 271 -6.85 -12.49 -16.93
CA GLY A 271 -7.11 -12.61 -18.37
C GLY A 271 -6.34 -11.58 -19.20
N ALA A 272 -6.54 -11.64 -20.51
CA ALA A 272 -5.78 -10.83 -21.48
C ALA A 272 -5.97 -9.31 -21.28
N LYS A 273 -7.16 -8.85 -20.89
CA LYS A 273 -7.42 -7.43 -20.61
C LYS A 273 -6.67 -6.97 -19.38
N ALA A 274 -6.71 -7.73 -18.28
CA ALA A 274 -6.00 -7.43 -17.04
C ALA A 274 -4.48 -7.38 -17.27
N PHE A 275 -3.93 -8.33 -18.03
CA PHE A 275 -2.53 -8.33 -18.43
C PHE A 275 -2.15 -7.11 -19.26
N LYS A 276 -2.92 -6.80 -20.31
CA LYS A 276 -2.69 -5.65 -21.20
C LYS A 276 -2.67 -4.32 -20.43
N GLU A 277 -3.61 -4.15 -19.50
CA GLU A 277 -3.72 -2.95 -18.69
C GLU A 277 -2.81 -2.96 -17.45
N ASN A 278 -1.99 -4.00 -17.29
CA ASN A 278 -1.02 -4.17 -16.19
C ASN A 278 -1.68 -4.06 -14.80
N TYR A 279 -2.79 -4.78 -14.58
CA TYR A 279 -3.42 -4.92 -13.28
C TYR A 279 -2.75 -6.01 -12.45
N THR A 280 -2.84 -5.92 -11.13
CA THR A 280 -2.30 -6.90 -10.20
C THR A 280 -3.41 -7.66 -9.48
N ASN A 281 -3.19 -8.95 -9.19
CA ASN A 281 -4.02 -9.79 -8.33
C ASN A 281 -3.21 -10.16 -7.09
N GLU A 282 -3.21 -9.32 -6.11
CA GLU A 282 -2.54 -9.62 -4.84
C GLU A 282 -3.50 -10.41 -3.93
N TRP A 283 -2.97 -11.40 -3.21
CA TRP A 283 -3.79 -12.08 -2.23
C TRP A 283 -4.28 -11.10 -1.15
N GLY A 284 -5.56 -11.19 -0.82
CA GLY A 284 -6.20 -10.52 0.30
C GLY A 284 -6.24 -11.43 1.53
N ALA A 285 -6.94 -10.99 2.58
CA ALA A 285 -7.22 -11.82 3.74
C ALA A 285 -8.42 -12.74 3.47
N TYR A 286 -8.46 -13.85 4.21
CA TYR A 286 -9.61 -14.78 4.24
C TYR A 286 -9.99 -15.32 2.86
N GLY A 287 -9.00 -15.59 1.99
CA GLY A 287 -9.20 -16.21 0.68
C GLY A 287 -9.71 -15.27 -0.41
N THR A 288 -9.64 -13.96 -0.21
CA THR A 288 -9.94 -12.97 -1.24
C THR A 288 -8.70 -12.59 -2.07
N TYR A 289 -8.93 -11.83 -3.14
CA TYR A 289 -7.89 -11.23 -3.98
C TYR A 289 -8.16 -9.73 -4.09
N ARG A 290 -7.11 -8.95 -4.02
CA ARG A 290 -7.12 -7.52 -4.29
C ARG A 290 -6.75 -7.32 -5.76
N PHE A 291 -7.74 -7.12 -6.61
CA PHE A 291 -7.54 -6.79 -8.02
C PHE A 291 -7.39 -5.30 -8.13
N LEU A 292 -6.17 -4.82 -8.40
CA LEU A 292 -5.86 -3.39 -8.30
C LEU A 292 -4.78 -2.94 -9.30
N LYS A 293 -4.58 -1.64 -9.34
CA LYS A 293 -3.47 -0.99 -10.02
C LYS A 293 -2.78 0.02 -9.11
N ASN A 294 -1.46 -0.03 -9.09
CA ASN A 294 -0.63 0.97 -8.42
C ASN A 294 -0.51 2.22 -9.31
N ILE A 295 -0.78 3.38 -8.73
CA ILE A 295 -0.78 4.70 -9.40
C ILE A 295 0.05 5.65 -8.55
N MET A 296 0.72 6.61 -9.19
CA MET A 296 1.31 7.73 -8.47
C MET A 296 0.20 8.47 -7.71
N GLY A 297 0.40 8.67 -6.41
CA GLY A 297 -0.61 9.25 -5.54
C GLY A 297 -0.27 10.67 -5.09
N LEU A 298 -0.55 10.94 -3.82
CA LEU A 298 -0.29 12.25 -3.20
C LEU A 298 1.20 12.59 -3.04
N TRP A 299 2.11 11.71 -3.48
CA TRP A 299 3.54 11.99 -3.55
C TRP A 299 3.84 13.29 -4.28
N MET A 300 3.14 13.56 -5.39
CA MET A 300 3.30 14.80 -6.14
C MET A 300 2.97 16.02 -5.25
N ALA A 301 1.85 15.99 -4.55
CA ALA A 301 1.45 17.04 -3.61
C ALA A 301 2.40 17.19 -2.42
N GLN A 302 2.94 16.08 -1.92
CA GLN A 302 3.93 16.07 -0.83
C GLN A 302 5.25 16.72 -1.25
N CYS A 303 5.73 16.44 -2.46
CA CYS A 303 6.90 17.09 -3.04
C CYS A 303 6.69 18.60 -3.19
N VAL A 304 5.57 19.01 -3.80
CA VAL A 304 5.23 20.43 -3.98
C VAL A 304 5.22 21.17 -2.64
N LYS A 305 4.54 20.62 -1.62
CA LYS A 305 4.51 21.23 -0.29
C LYS A 305 5.91 21.43 0.29
N LYS A 306 6.79 20.42 0.18
CA LYS A 306 8.17 20.48 0.64
C LYS A 306 8.98 21.52 -0.15
N GLU A 307 8.80 21.60 -1.47
CA GLU A 307 9.49 22.56 -2.34
C GLU A 307 9.04 24.01 -2.09
N LEU A 308 7.82 24.19 -1.59
CA LEU A 308 7.32 25.48 -1.07
C LEU A 308 7.81 25.76 0.37
N ASN A 309 8.84 25.04 0.86
CA ASN A 309 9.42 25.17 2.18
C ASN A 309 8.42 25.01 3.33
N ASP A 310 7.42 24.16 3.15
CA ASP A 310 6.35 23.91 4.13
C ASP A 310 5.59 25.17 4.59
N GLN A 311 5.58 26.23 3.75
CA GLN A 311 4.90 27.50 4.05
C GLN A 311 3.37 27.34 4.15
N TYR A 312 2.82 26.30 3.53
CA TYR A 312 1.40 25.99 3.49
C TYR A 312 1.12 24.62 4.11
N SER A 313 0.06 24.49 4.84
CA SER A 313 -0.53 23.20 5.21
C SER A 313 -1.20 22.57 3.96
N PHE A 314 -1.50 21.26 4.02
CA PHE A 314 -2.27 20.61 2.94
C PHE A 314 -3.68 21.19 2.80
N SER A 315 -4.29 21.67 3.89
CA SER A 315 -5.61 22.33 3.85
C SER A 315 -5.55 23.63 3.08
N GLU A 316 -4.58 24.50 3.40
CA GLU A 316 -4.39 25.77 2.68
C GLU A 316 -4.10 25.56 1.20
N LEU A 317 -3.27 24.56 0.85
CA LEU A 317 -3.02 24.20 -0.55
C LEU A 317 -4.27 23.72 -1.27
N ALA A 318 -5.14 22.96 -0.59
CA ALA A 318 -6.41 22.51 -1.16
C ALA A 318 -7.41 23.67 -1.31
N GLU A 319 -7.42 24.64 -0.39
CA GLU A 319 -8.22 25.87 -0.49
C GLU A 319 -7.77 26.72 -1.69
N LEU A 320 -6.46 26.98 -1.83
CA LEU A 320 -5.90 27.69 -2.98
C LEU A 320 -6.20 26.98 -4.31
N ALA A 321 -6.14 25.65 -4.34
CA ALA A 321 -6.54 24.89 -5.52
C ALA A 321 -8.03 25.07 -5.84
N GLY A 322 -8.89 25.14 -4.82
CA GLY A 322 -10.34 25.34 -4.99
C GLY A 322 -10.74 26.68 -5.62
N GLU A 323 -9.83 27.66 -5.66
CA GLU A 323 -10.02 28.95 -6.33
C GLU A 323 -9.68 28.92 -7.83
N VAL A 324 -9.15 27.79 -8.33
CA VAL A 324 -8.70 27.62 -9.72
C VAL A 324 -9.64 26.69 -10.48
N GLU A 325 -9.89 26.99 -11.76
CA GLU A 325 -10.66 26.10 -12.64
C GLU A 325 -9.93 24.76 -12.84
N PRO A 326 -10.61 23.60 -12.65
CA PRO A 326 -10.00 22.30 -12.85
C PRO A 326 -9.85 21.96 -14.35
N PHE A 327 -8.98 21.00 -14.62
CA PHE A 327 -8.78 20.40 -15.96
C PHE A 327 -8.22 21.34 -17.03
N GLU A 328 -7.55 22.43 -16.64
CA GLU A 328 -6.83 23.29 -17.60
C GLU A 328 -5.58 22.60 -18.18
N GLN A 329 -5.07 21.56 -17.51
CA GLN A 329 -3.95 20.74 -17.97
C GLN A 329 -4.32 19.24 -17.91
N PHE A 330 -3.84 18.48 -18.88
CA PHE A 330 -3.83 17.03 -18.87
C PHE A 330 -2.42 16.50 -18.60
N ILE A 331 -2.26 15.74 -17.55
CA ILE A 331 -0.97 15.19 -17.10
C ILE A 331 -1.13 13.68 -16.90
N ASN A 332 -0.22 12.91 -17.49
CA ASN A 332 -0.10 11.51 -17.15
C ASN A 332 0.62 11.39 -15.80
N VAL A 333 -0.13 11.26 -14.72
CA VAL A 333 0.44 11.19 -13.35
C VAL A 333 1.40 10.01 -13.15
N ASN A 334 1.35 8.99 -14.01
CA ASN A 334 2.26 7.84 -14.00
C ASN A 334 3.50 8.00 -14.89
N ASP A 335 3.74 9.20 -15.46
CA ASP A 335 5.01 9.46 -16.14
C ASP A 335 6.19 9.26 -15.18
N GLN A 336 7.24 8.60 -15.67
CA GLN A 336 8.43 8.26 -14.88
C GLN A 336 9.13 9.48 -14.26
N ARG A 337 9.02 10.65 -14.91
CA ARG A 337 9.58 11.92 -14.40
C ARG A 337 9.08 12.28 -13.00
N PHE A 338 7.84 11.87 -12.63
CA PHE A 338 7.23 12.17 -11.34
C PHE A 338 7.57 11.18 -10.22
N GLN A 339 8.25 10.06 -10.53
CA GLN A 339 8.57 9.04 -9.51
C GLN A 339 9.64 9.51 -8.52
N ASN A 340 10.67 10.18 -9.02
CA ASN A 340 11.74 10.72 -8.18
C ASN A 340 12.35 11.99 -8.83
N PRO A 341 11.58 13.07 -8.95
CA PRO A 341 12.05 14.31 -9.58
C PRO A 341 13.06 15.02 -8.69
N GLY A 342 13.97 15.75 -9.33
CA GLY A 342 14.83 16.70 -8.63
C GLY A 342 14.03 17.89 -8.07
N ASN A 343 12.98 18.30 -8.81
CA ASN A 343 12.01 19.32 -8.39
C ASN A 343 10.67 19.06 -9.08
N MET A 344 9.66 18.72 -8.32
CA MET A 344 8.33 18.34 -8.83
C MET A 344 7.60 19.50 -9.55
N ILE A 345 7.71 20.71 -9.00
CA ILE A 345 7.09 21.90 -9.61
C ILE A 345 7.65 22.12 -11.01
N GLN A 346 8.97 22.06 -11.16
CA GLN A 346 9.62 22.25 -12.45
C GLN A 346 9.27 21.14 -13.44
N GLU A 347 9.16 19.88 -12.99
CA GLU A 347 8.77 18.76 -13.85
C GLU A 347 7.31 18.88 -14.34
N ILE A 348 6.37 19.29 -13.48
CA ILE A 348 4.98 19.57 -13.88
C ILE A 348 4.94 20.68 -14.93
N GLN A 349 5.68 21.77 -14.68
CA GLN A 349 5.73 22.90 -15.60
C GLN A 349 6.42 22.53 -16.93
N ALA A 350 7.48 21.72 -16.90
CA ALA A 350 8.15 21.22 -18.09
C ALA A 350 7.22 20.34 -18.92
N TYR A 351 6.51 19.40 -18.27
CA TYR A 351 5.52 18.55 -18.91
C TYR A 351 4.44 19.37 -19.65
N CYS A 352 3.90 20.40 -19.01
CA CYS A 352 2.90 21.28 -19.64
C CYS A 352 3.48 22.05 -20.83
N ARG A 353 4.73 22.56 -20.75
CA ARG A 353 5.40 23.22 -21.88
C ARG A 353 5.62 22.26 -23.05
N GLU A 354 6.11 21.05 -22.80
CA GLU A 354 6.40 20.03 -23.81
C GLU A 354 5.13 19.58 -24.55
N THR A 355 4.01 19.52 -23.83
CA THR A 355 2.72 19.13 -24.39
C THR A 355 1.90 20.33 -24.92
N GLY A 356 2.47 21.55 -24.93
CA GLY A 356 1.84 22.75 -25.45
C GLY A 356 0.62 23.23 -24.67
N GLN A 357 0.58 22.95 -23.37
CA GLN A 357 -0.52 23.31 -22.47
C GLN A 357 -0.18 24.56 -21.64
N LYS A 358 -1.20 25.19 -21.04
CA LYS A 358 -1.01 26.28 -20.08
C LYS A 358 -0.13 25.79 -18.91
N VAL A 359 0.90 26.57 -18.60
CA VAL A 359 1.83 26.24 -17.50
C VAL A 359 1.25 26.73 -16.18
N PRO A 360 1.07 25.87 -15.16
CA PRO A 360 0.65 26.33 -13.83
C PRO A 360 1.80 27.06 -13.13
N GLU A 361 1.54 28.24 -12.57
CA GLU A 361 2.56 29.11 -11.98
C GLU A 361 2.38 29.29 -10.47
N THR A 362 1.14 29.43 -10.00
CA THR A 362 0.85 29.64 -8.58
C THR A 362 0.72 28.31 -7.82
N PRO A 363 0.91 28.32 -6.49
CA PRO A 363 0.67 27.11 -5.67
C PRO A 363 -0.72 26.50 -5.89
N GLY A 364 -1.77 27.34 -6.02
CA GLY A 364 -3.13 26.88 -6.30
C GLY A 364 -3.26 26.20 -7.65
N GLU A 365 -2.71 26.79 -8.72
CA GLU A 365 -2.72 26.19 -10.07
C GLU A 365 -1.96 24.87 -10.13
N ILE A 366 -0.79 24.78 -9.47
CA ILE A 366 0.00 23.56 -9.41
C ILE A 366 -0.76 22.45 -8.68
N MET A 367 -1.36 22.79 -7.54
CA MET A 367 -2.13 21.80 -6.75
C MET A 367 -3.42 21.40 -7.46
N MET A 368 -4.12 22.34 -8.16
CA MET A 368 -5.28 22.00 -8.97
C MET A 368 -4.88 21.08 -10.13
N ALA A 369 -3.77 21.35 -10.81
CA ALA A 369 -3.26 20.46 -11.85
C ALA A 369 -3.00 19.03 -11.30
N ILE A 370 -2.47 18.88 -10.08
CA ILE A 370 -2.28 17.59 -9.44
C ILE A 370 -3.63 16.92 -9.11
N TYR A 371 -4.51 17.60 -8.38
CA TYR A 371 -5.76 17.01 -7.89
C TYR A 371 -6.72 16.65 -9.04
N SER A 372 -6.85 17.52 -10.04
CA SER A 372 -7.71 17.26 -11.20
C SER A 372 -7.19 16.08 -12.04
N ASN A 373 -5.87 15.96 -12.24
CA ASN A 373 -5.31 14.85 -13.00
C ASN A 373 -5.27 13.53 -12.22
N LEU A 374 -5.15 13.55 -10.90
CA LEU A 374 -5.40 12.37 -10.08
C LEU A 374 -6.85 11.91 -10.20
N ALA A 375 -7.83 12.83 -10.10
CA ALA A 375 -9.24 12.51 -10.27
C ALA A 375 -9.56 11.93 -11.66
N LEU A 376 -8.99 12.51 -12.72
CA LEU A 376 -9.11 12.01 -14.10
C LEU A 376 -8.51 10.60 -14.23
N PHE A 377 -7.34 10.38 -13.63
CA PHE A 377 -6.69 9.08 -13.69
C PHE A 377 -7.50 8.01 -12.96
N TYR A 378 -8.03 8.33 -11.77
CA TYR A 378 -8.91 7.42 -11.02
C TYR A 378 -10.19 7.08 -11.79
N ALA A 379 -10.83 8.08 -12.39
CA ALA A 379 -12.01 7.87 -13.24
C ALA A 379 -11.70 7.00 -14.46
N ASN A 380 -10.55 7.21 -15.10
CA ASN A 380 -10.08 6.37 -16.21
C ASN A 380 -9.86 4.91 -15.77
N GLU A 381 -9.29 4.68 -14.60
CA GLU A 381 -9.09 3.31 -14.10
C GLU A 381 -10.41 2.66 -13.65
N ILE A 382 -11.39 3.41 -13.12
CA ILE A 382 -12.76 2.90 -12.88
C ILE A 382 -13.39 2.44 -14.20
N SER A 383 -13.32 3.25 -15.26
CA SER A 383 -13.81 2.87 -16.58
C SER A 383 -13.15 1.59 -17.13
N LYS A 384 -11.87 1.36 -16.85
CA LYS A 384 -11.17 0.13 -17.22
C LYS A 384 -11.58 -1.05 -16.34
N LEU A 385 -11.81 -0.83 -15.05
CA LEU A 385 -12.35 -1.86 -14.17
C LEU A 385 -13.72 -2.32 -14.68
N ASP A 386 -14.62 -1.40 -15.05
CA ASP A 386 -15.92 -1.73 -15.65
C ASP A 386 -15.77 -2.62 -16.90
N ASP A 387 -14.83 -2.26 -17.81
CA ASP A 387 -14.56 -3.05 -19.03
C ASP A 387 -13.97 -4.44 -18.73
N ILE A 388 -13.08 -4.54 -17.76
CA ILE A 388 -12.44 -5.82 -17.39
C ILE A 388 -13.43 -6.72 -16.68
N MET A 389 -14.18 -6.16 -15.71
CA MET A 389 -15.11 -6.91 -14.88
C MET A 389 -16.45 -7.23 -15.57
N GLY A 390 -16.82 -6.45 -16.60
CA GLY A 390 -18.07 -6.62 -17.34
C GLY A 390 -19.31 -6.14 -16.58
N TYR A 391 -19.14 -5.36 -15.52
CA TYR A 391 -20.21 -4.67 -14.79
C TYR A 391 -19.75 -3.28 -14.35
N HIS A 392 -20.71 -2.41 -14.05
CA HIS A 392 -20.42 -1.06 -13.58
C HIS A 392 -20.05 -1.04 -12.10
N ILE A 393 -19.03 -0.28 -11.75
CA ILE A 393 -18.68 0.04 -10.36
C ILE A 393 -19.63 1.14 -9.88
N ASP A 394 -20.46 0.84 -8.89
CA ASP A 394 -21.46 1.77 -8.37
C ASP A 394 -20.86 2.77 -7.37
N THR A 395 -19.89 2.33 -6.59
CA THR A 395 -19.29 3.10 -5.49
C THR A 395 -17.80 3.00 -5.43
N LEU A 396 -17.13 4.12 -5.08
CA LEU A 396 -15.71 4.18 -4.78
C LEU A 396 -15.49 4.57 -3.32
N ASN A 397 -14.81 3.70 -2.58
CA ASN A 397 -14.44 3.95 -1.19
C ASN A 397 -13.00 4.47 -1.13
N ILE A 398 -12.80 5.74 -0.77
CA ILE A 398 -11.48 6.38 -0.66
C ILE A 398 -11.03 6.34 0.80
N VAL A 399 -9.94 5.65 1.08
CA VAL A 399 -9.33 5.53 2.42
C VAL A 399 -7.91 6.08 2.42
N GLY A 400 -7.33 6.25 3.62
CA GLY A 400 -6.01 6.85 3.77
C GLY A 400 -6.03 8.37 3.69
N GLY A 401 -4.87 9.01 3.56
CA GLY A 401 -4.73 10.47 3.60
C GLY A 401 -5.54 11.23 2.55
N GLY A 402 -5.76 10.62 1.37
CA GLY A 402 -6.55 11.20 0.28
C GLY A 402 -8.02 11.38 0.61
N SER A 403 -8.57 10.61 1.55
CA SER A 403 -9.96 10.78 2.01
C SER A 403 -10.23 12.16 2.60
N ASN A 404 -9.19 12.87 3.03
CA ASN A 404 -9.29 14.22 3.59
C ASN A 404 -9.30 15.33 2.52
N VAL A 405 -9.02 15.03 1.24
CA VAL A 405 -8.94 16.02 0.17
C VAL A 405 -10.30 16.15 -0.52
N ALA A 406 -11.22 16.91 0.10
CA ALA A 406 -12.61 17.05 -0.34
C ALA A 406 -12.74 17.44 -1.82
N LEU A 407 -11.92 18.38 -2.30
CA LEU A 407 -11.89 18.82 -3.68
C LEU A 407 -11.61 17.66 -4.65
N MET A 408 -10.55 16.89 -4.42
CA MET A 408 -10.18 15.74 -5.25
C MET A 408 -11.28 14.65 -5.21
N ASN A 409 -11.88 14.40 -4.04
CA ASN A 409 -12.93 13.40 -3.87
C ASN A 409 -14.19 13.79 -4.65
N GLN A 410 -14.61 15.07 -4.62
CA GLN A 410 -15.75 15.56 -5.38
C GLN A 410 -15.47 15.51 -6.90
N LEU A 411 -14.27 15.94 -7.34
CA LEU A 411 -13.88 15.83 -8.76
C LEU A 411 -13.89 14.38 -9.24
N THR A 412 -13.36 13.47 -8.42
CA THR A 412 -13.35 12.02 -8.72
C THR A 412 -14.78 11.49 -8.88
N SER A 413 -15.67 11.78 -7.91
CA SER A 413 -17.09 11.38 -8.00
C SER A 413 -17.75 11.90 -9.29
N THR A 414 -17.56 13.17 -9.59
CA THR A 414 -18.18 13.83 -10.76
C THR A 414 -17.68 13.24 -12.08
N ILE A 415 -16.36 13.06 -12.23
CA ILE A 415 -15.75 12.58 -13.48
C ILE A 415 -15.98 11.08 -13.69
N ALA A 416 -15.85 10.28 -12.64
CA ALA A 416 -16.11 8.85 -12.70
C ALA A 416 -17.60 8.50 -12.77
N ASN A 417 -18.48 9.45 -12.43
CA ASN A 417 -19.93 9.27 -12.32
C ASN A 417 -20.30 8.13 -11.36
N VAL A 418 -19.64 8.08 -10.19
CA VAL A 418 -19.87 7.13 -9.11
C VAL A 418 -20.02 7.83 -7.77
N ASP A 419 -20.75 7.23 -6.85
CA ASP A 419 -20.78 7.69 -5.47
C ASP A 419 -19.42 7.45 -4.79
N VAL A 420 -18.87 8.47 -4.13
CA VAL A 420 -17.61 8.38 -3.40
C VAL A 420 -17.86 8.46 -1.90
N TYR A 421 -17.39 7.45 -1.17
CA TYR A 421 -17.36 7.42 0.28
C TYR A 421 -15.92 7.58 0.76
N ALA A 422 -15.62 8.70 1.42
CA ALA A 422 -14.26 9.07 1.81
C ALA A 422 -14.05 8.96 3.33
N GLY A 423 -13.17 8.07 3.74
CA GLY A 423 -12.83 7.72 5.12
C GLY A 423 -12.91 6.21 5.38
N PRO A 424 -12.32 5.79 6.49
CA PRO A 424 -11.47 6.53 7.41
C PRO A 424 -10.04 6.75 6.85
N SER A 425 -9.35 7.78 7.35
CA SER A 425 -7.95 8.03 6.98
C SER A 425 -6.98 6.98 7.54
N GLU A 426 -7.38 6.29 8.59
CA GLU A 426 -6.56 5.31 9.32
C GLU A 426 -6.91 3.86 8.96
N ALA A 427 -7.43 3.62 7.74
CA ALA A 427 -7.96 2.31 7.32
C ALA A 427 -6.95 1.17 7.47
N THR A 428 -5.65 1.41 7.25
CA THR A 428 -4.58 0.42 7.44
C THR A 428 -4.56 -0.09 8.88
N ALA A 429 -4.39 0.81 9.85
CA ALA A 429 -4.38 0.44 11.27
C ALA A 429 -5.72 -0.16 11.73
N ILE A 430 -6.83 0.32 11.20
CA ILE A 430 -8.18 -0.21 11.47
C ILE A 430 -8.31 -1.64 10.97
N GLY A 431 -7.90 -1.93 9.75
CA GLY A 431 -7.96 -3.28 9.18
C GLY A 431 -7.04 -4.26 9.90
N ASN A 432 -5.84 -3.82 10.28
CA ASN A 432 -4.92 -4.57 11.13
C ASN A 432 -5.60 -4.95 12.47
N ILE A 433 -6.19 -3.96 13.17
CA ILE A 433 -6.91 -4.18 14.42
C ILE A 433 -8.13 -5.09 14.20
N LEU A 434 -8.86 -4.93 13.10
CA LEU A 434 -10.03 -5.77 12.80
C LEU A 434 -9.65 -7.24 12.66
N VAL A 435 -8.53 -7.56 12.00
CA VAL A 435 -8.03 -8.95 11.91
C VAL A 435 -7.73 -9.51 13.30
N GLN A 436 -7.11 -8.73 14.16
CA GLN A 436 -6.86 -9.14 15.54
C GLN A 436 -8.16 -9.39 16.33
N MET A 437 -9.16 -8.52 16.17
CA MET A 437 -10.48 -8.68 16.81
C MET A 437 -11.21 -9.93 16.31
N ILE A 438 -11.14 -10.24 15.00
CA ILE A 438 -11.71 -11.46 14.43
C ILE A 438 -11.00 -12.69 15.02
N THR A 439 -9.67 -12.65 15.09
CA THR A 439 -8.87 -13.74 15.67
C THR A 439 -9.19 -13.96 17.15
N ALA A 440 -9.45 -12.89 17.89
CA ALA A 440 -9.84 -12.96 19.31
C ALA A 440 -11.30 -13.33 19.55
N GLY A 441 -12.12 -13.42 18.49
CA GLY A 441 -13.56 -13.74 18.57
C GLY A 441 -14.44 -12.57 19.03
N ASP A 442 -13.92 -11.33 19.08
CA ASP A 442 -14.69 -10.14 19.45
C ASP A 442 -15.53 -9.61 18.27
N VAL A 443 -15.11 -9.92 17.06
CA VAL A 443 -15.85 -9.66 15.80
C VAL A 443 -15.93 -10.96 15.01
N LEU A 444 -17.10 -11.27 14.46
CA LEU A 444 -17.33 -12.58 13.82
C LEU A 444 -16.62 -12.72 12.46
N ASN A 445 -16.62 -11.67 11.65
CA ASN A 445 -16.02 -11.69 10.29
C ASN A 445 -15.80 -10.27 9.78
N VAL A 446 -15.14 -10.14 8.62
CA VAL A 446 -14.82 -8.85 7.97
C VAL A 446 -16.08 -8.04 7.65
N TYR A 447 -17.16 -8.68 7.22
CA TYR A 447 -18.42 -8.00 6.87
C TYR A 447 -18.99 -7.23 8.08
N LEU A 448 -19.11 -7.90 9.24
CA LEU A 448 -19.57 -7.24 10.47
C LEU A 448 -18.56 -6.20 10.96
N GLY A 449 -17.26 -6.46 10.77
CA GLY A 449 -16.22 -5.50 11.09
C GLY A 449 -16.33 -4.21 10.28
N ARG A 450 -16.58 -4.29 8.98
CA ARG A 450 -16.79 -3.13 8.09
C ARG A 450 -17.99 -2.28 8.52
N ARG A 451 -19.07 -2.93 9.01
CA ARG A 451 -20.21 -2.20 9.59
C ARG A 451 -19.82 -1.45 10.87
N ILE A 452 -19.08 -2.10 11.78
CA ILE A 452 -18.56 -1.44 12.98
C ILE A 452 -17.70 -0.24 12.59
N ILE A 453 -16.86 -0.35 11.55
CA ILE A 453 -16.04 0.77 11.06
C ILE A 453 -16.92 1.90 10.55
N SER A 454 -17.91 1.61 9.72
CA SER A 454 -18.87 2.61 9.22
C SER A 454 -19.59 3.33 10.34
N ASP A 455 -19.98 2.63 11.42
CA ASP A 455 -20.67 3.21 12.58
C ASP A 455 -19.72 3.98 13.53
N SER A 456 -18.40 3.76 13.41
CA SER A 456 -17.39 4.31 14.33
C SER A 456 -16.71 5.58 13.84
N PHE A 457 -16.63 5.77 12.52
CA PHE A 457 -15.86 6.85 11.89
C PHE A 457 -16.74 7.72 11.00
N ASP A 458 -16.34 8.98 10.84
CA ASP A 458 -17.00 9.90 9.92
C ASP A 458 -16.60 9.56 8.47
N ILE A 459 -17.57 9.10 7.69
CA ILE A 459 -17.43 8.78 6.27
C ILE A 459 -18.16 9.85 5.46
N LYS A 460 -17.41 10.65 4.73
CA LYS A 460 -17.98 11.71 3.90
C LYS A 460 -18.50 11.12 2.58
N HIS A 461 -19.69 11.51 2.17
CA HIS A 461 -20.33 11.08 0.94
C HIS A 461 -20.30 12.21 -0.10
N TYR A 462 -19.84 11.92 -1.31
CA TYR A 462 -19.82 12.81 -2.47
C TYR A 462 -20.60 12.15 -3.59
N THR A 463 -21.51 12.92 -4.21
CA THR A 463 -22.33 12.48 -5.34
C THR A 463 -21.91 13.20 -6.62
N PRO A 464 -22.06 12.57 -7.81
CA PRO A 464 -21.72 13.20 -9.08
C PRO A 464 -22.52 14.48 -9.35
N GLU A 465 -21.82 15.56 -9.73
CA GLU A 465 -22.47 16.79 -10.23
C GLU A 465 -22.87 16.59 -11.70
N GLN A 466 -24.18 16.36 -11.93
CA GLN A 466 -24.72 15.98 -13.24
C GLN A 466 -24.43 17.02 -14.34
N GLY A 467 -23.97 16.54 -15.50
CA GLY A 467 -23.68 17.38 -16.68
C GLY A 467 -22.41 18.22 -16.58
N LYS A 468 -21.78 18.30 -15.42
CA LYS A 468 -20.54 19.02 -15.25
C LYS A 468 -19.36 18.16 -15.77
N TYR A 469 -18.50 18.76 -16.57
CA TYR A 469 -17.30 18.11 -17.12
C TYR A 469 -17.55 16.83 -17.95
N SER A 470 -18.71 16.66 -18.58
CA SER A 470 -19.15 15.42 -19.23
C SER A 470 -18.24 14.91 -20.37
N LYS A 471 -17.36 15.75 -20.94
CA LYS A 471 -16.45 15.39 -22.03
C LYS A 471 -14.99 15.20 -21.57
N VAL A 472 -14.64 15.70 -20.40
CA VAL A 472 -13.25 15.82 -19.95
C VAL A 472 -12.57 14.46 -19.84
N LEU A 473 -13.27 13.43 -19.35
CA LEU A 473 -12.70 12.09 -19.27
C LEU A 473 -12.34 11.51 -20.65
N ALA A 474 -13.22 11.69 -21.64
CA ALA A 474 -12.97 11.22 -23.00
C ALA A 474 -11.78 11.97 -23.66
N GLU A 475 -11.69 13.28 -23.41
CA GLU A 475 -10.55 14.09 -23.87
C GLU A 475 -9.25 13.66 -23.21
N TYR A 476 -9.27 13.39 -21.92
CA TYR A 476 -8.11 12.85 -21.18
C TYR A 476 -7.67 11.48 -21.70
N GLN A 477 -8.61 10.58 -21.97
CA GLN A 477 -8.31 9.27 -22.55
C GLN A 477 -7.66 9.37 -23.93
N GLN A 478 -8.14 10.32 -24.78
CA GLN A 478 -7.51 10.60 -26.06
C GLN A 478 -6.09 11.16 -25.90
N PHE A 479 -5.87 12.02 -24.92
CA PHE A 479 -4.56 12.55 -24.59
C PHE A 479 -3.59 11.42 -24.19
N LEU A 480 -3.97 10.56 -23.23
CA LEU A 480 -3.15 9.42 -22.81
C LEU A 480 -2.83 8.43 -23.94
N ASN A 481 -3.77 8.24 -24.88
CA ASN A 481 -3.53 7.35 -26.03
C ASN A 481 -2.52 7.92 -27.02
N LYS A 482 -2.46 9.26 -27.17
CA LYS A 482 -1.46 9.92 -28.03
C LYS A 482 -0.04 9.84 -27.43
N GLU A 483 0.07 9.86 -26.11
CA GLU A 483 1.38 9.70 -25.45
C GLU A 483 1.96 8.28 -25.54
N ARG A 484 1.10 7.28 -25.72
CA ARG A 484 1.51 5.86 -25.83
C ARG A 484 1.92 5.45 -27.24
N GLY A 485 1.65 6.21 -28.26
CA GLY A 485 1.95 5.97 -29.69
C GLY A 485 3.15 6.73 -30.16
#